data_19a28f39fbc1d01cab45c8b83267d369
#
_entry.id   19a28f39fbc1d01cab45c8b83267d369
#
_cell.length_a   1.000
_cell.length_b   1.000
_cell.length_c   1.000
_cell.angle_alpha   90.00
_cell.angle_beta   90.00
_cell.angle_gamma   90.00
#
_symmetry.space_group_name_H-M   'P 1'
#
loop_
_entity.id
_entity.type
_entity.pdbx_description
1 polymer ?
#
loop_
_entity_poly.entity_id
_entity_poly.type
_entity_poly.pdbx_seq_one_letter_code
_entity_poly.pdbx_strand_id
1 'polypeptide(L)'
;MLSVDQAIGDSTVGHYVNTRMQQIVAQVRAELSPEQQAIESEDRSLEAQRASLTGATLQTRSQALQTRFTAFQQKAALREKEVQATQQKALNRIAQELDPIARQLYTQHRCSVMLNKNAVLISSPAMDLTAEAVTMLNGRIQQFAFDLENLQTQVAPARR
;
A
#
# COMPACT_ATOMS: atom_id res chain seq x y z
N MET A 1 -11.66 17.80 19.48
CA MET A 1 -11.78 16.83 18.38
C MET A 1 -10.43 16.65 17.69
N LEU A 2 -10.25 15.53 16.97
CA LEU A 2 -9.00 15.18 16.31
C LEU A 2 -9.31 14.54 14.93
N SER A 3 -8.61 14.99 13.88
CA SER A 3 -8.59 14.28 12.60
C SER A 3 -7.38 13.35 12.56
N VAL A 4 -7.62 12.05 12.68
CA VAL A 4 -6.55 11.03 12.63
C VAL A 4 -5.86 11.03 11.28
N ASP A 5 -6.64 11.08 10.20
CA ASP A 5 -6.10 11.06 8.83
C ASP A 5 -5.23 12.29 8.54
N GLN A 6 -5.71 13.47 8.97
CA GLN A 6 -4.95 14.71 8.83
C GLN A 6 -3.69 14.69 9.72
N ALA A 7 -3.80 14.22 10.97
CA ALA A 7 -2.64 14.12 11.86
C ALA A 7 -1.54 13.19 11.30
N ILE A 8 -1.94 12.07 10.70
CA ILE A 8 -1.01 11.19 10.01
C ILE A 8 -0.44 11.87 8.76
N GLY A 9 -1.29 12.42 7.90
CA GLY A 9 -0.89 13.02 6.63
C GLY A 9 0.07 14.20 6.77
N ASP A 10 -0.16 15.08 7.77
CA ASP A 10 0.62 16.29 8.00
C ASP A 10 1.88 16.03 8.86
N SER A 11 2.05 14.82 9.40
CA SER A 11 3.20 14.47 10.23
C SER A 11 4.44 14.13 9.40
N THR A 12 5.63 14.35 9.99
CA THR A 12 6.92 13.94 9.39
C THR A 12 6.95 12.45 9.07
N VAL A 13 6.44 11.60 9.96
CA VAL A 13 6.38 10.16 9.74
C VAL A 13 5.39 9.77 8.64
N GLY A 14 4.28 10.50 8.49
CA GLY A 14 3.32 10.30 7.40
C GLY A 14 3.93 10.63 6.04
N HIS A 15 4.63 11.74 5.93
CA HIS A 15 5.39 12.10 4.71
C HIS A 15 6.48 11.07 4.39
N TYR A 16 7.20 10.59 5.41
CA TYR A 16 8.19 9.52 5.23
C TYR A 16 7.54 8.24 4.69
N VAL A 17 6.43 7.79 5.29
CA VAL A 17 5.71 6.59 4.83
C VAL A 17 5.23 6.76 3.39
N ASN A 18 4.66 7.92 3.05
CA ASN A 18 4.20 8.19 1.67
C ASN A 18 5.37 8.09 0.66
N THR A 19 6.51 8.72 0.95
CA THR A 19 7.70 8.66 0.10
C THR A 19 8.21 7.22 -0.04
N ARG A 20 8.27 6.46 1.06
CA ARG A 20 8.72 5.07 1.04
C ARG A 20 7.77 4.17 0.25
N MET A 21 6.46 4.38 0.39
CA MET A 21 5.45 3.65 -0.40
C MET A 21 5.59 3.92 -1.90
N GLN A 22 5.85 5.17 -2.31
CA GLN A 22 6.13 5.48 -3.72
C GLN A 22 7.35 4.72 -4.25
N GLN A 23 8.41 4.59 -3.46
CA GLN A 23 9.58 3.79 -3.81
C GLN A 23 9.24 2.30 -3.95
N ILE A 24 8.48 1.74 -3.02
CA ILE A 24 8.02 0.33 -3.05
C ILE A 24 7.17 0.08 -4.31
N VAL A 25 6.22 0.96 -4.61
CA VAL A 25 5.40 0.85 -5.83
C VAL A 25 6.26 0.90 -7.10
N ALA A 26 7.25 1.80 -7.13
CA ALA A 26 8.19 1.89 -8.25
C ALA A 26 9.04 0.62 -8.42
N GLN A 27 9.50 0.03 -7.31
CA GLN A 27 10.24 -1.25 -7.32
C GLN A 27 9.37 -2.40 -7.84
N VAL A 28 8.13 -2.52 -7.37
CA VAL A 28 7.18 -3.54 -7.84
C VAL A 28 6.89 -3.37 -9.33
N ARG A 29 6.72 -2.13 -9.81
CA ARG A 29 6.52 -1.85 -11.23
C ARG A 29 7.75 -2.23 -12.06
N ALA A 30 8.95 -1.90 -11.58
CA ALA A 30 10.20 -2.28 -12.24
C ALA A 30 10.41 -3.82 -12.28
N GLU A 31 9.96 -4.54 -11.25
CA GLU A 31 9.99 -6.02 -11.23
C GLU A 31 9.04 -6.63 -12.27
N LEU A 32 7.85 -6.08 -12.46
CA LEU A 32 6.82 -6.63 -13.34
C LEU A 32 7.03 -6.24 -14.81
N SER A 33 7.59 -5.06 -15.07
CA SER A 33 7.71 -4.49 -16.42
C SER A 33 8.44 -5.37 -17.43
N PRO A 34 9.59 -6.03 -17.14
CA PRO A 34 10.27 -6.87 -18.13
C PRO A 34 9.42 -8.08 -18.54
N GLU A 35 8.70 -8.68 -17.62
CA GLU A 35 7.84 -9.83 -17.90
C GLU A 35 6.63 -9.43 -18.75
N GLN A 36 6.01 -8.30 -18.42
CA GLN A 36 4.93 -7.73 -19.22
C GLN A 36 5.38 -7.45 -20.66
N GLN A 37 6.53 -6.76 -20.84
CA GLN A 37 7.07 -6.44 -22.15
C GLN A 37 7.42 -7.70 -22.96
N ALA A 38 7.93 -8.75 -22.30
CA ALA A 38 8.23 -10.01 -22.96
C ALA A 38 6.96 -10.71 -23.46
N ILE A 39 5.88 -10.72 -22.68
CA ILE A 39 4.57 -11.25 -23.07
C ILE A 39 4.01 -10.49 -24.26
N GLU A 40 4.01 -9.16 -24.21
CA GLU A 40 3.52 -8.29 -25.29
C GLU A 40 4.35 -8.46 -26.59
N SER A 41 5.66 -8.65 -26.47
CA SER A 41 6.54 -8.90 -27.61
C SER A 41 6.29 -10.27 -28.21
N GLU A 42 6.07 -11.29 -27.40
CA GLU A 42 5.77 -12.65 -27.86
C GLU A 42 4.41 -12.70 -28.55
N ASP A 43 3.41 -12.02 -28.03
CA ASP A 43 2.07 -11.89 -28.63
C ASP A 43 2.16 -11.25 -30.03
N ARG A 44 2.83 -10.11 -30.15
CA ARG A 44 3.06 -9.45 -31.45
C ARG A 44 3.82 -10.32 -32.42
N SER A 45 4.83 -11.08 -31.95
CA SER A 45 5.61 -12.01 -32.78
C SER A 45 4.75 -13.17 -33.27
N LEU A 46 3.90 -13.71 -32.42
CA LEU A 46 3.00 -14.81 -32.76
C LEU A 46 1.97 -14.38 -33.80
N GLU A 47 1.41 -13.19 -33.66
CA GLU A 47 0.46 -12.65 -34.65
C GLU A 47 1.13 -12.39 -36.00
N ALA A 48 2.32 -11.82 -36.02
CA ALA A 48 3.08 -11.58 -37.25
C ALA A 48 3.45 -12.88 -37.98
N GLN A 49 3.69 -13.97 -37.28
CA GLN A 49 4.07 -15.28 -37.82
C GLN A 49 2.87 -16.19 -38.09
N ARG A 50 1.66 -15.77 -37.81
CA ARG A 50 0.44 -16.60 -37.84
C ARG A 50 0.23 -17.30 -39.18
N ALA A 51 0.49 -16.61 -40.31
CA ALA A 51 0.32 -17.15 -41.64
C ALA A 51 1.43 -18.15 -42.07
N SER A 52 2.59 -18.11 -41.38
CA SER A 52 3.77 -18.96 -41.72
C SER A 52 3.91 -20.18 -40.82
N LEU A 53 3.21 -20.21 -39.67
CA LEU A 53 3.27 -21.32 -38.73
C LEU A 53 2.29 -22.44 -39.10
N THR A 54 2.66 -23.69 -38.82
CA THR A 54 1.70 -24.80 -38.88
C THR A 54 0.63 -24.66 -37.80
N GLY A 55 -0.57 -25.19 -38.03
CA GLY A 55 -1.68 -25.10 -37.04
C GLY A 55 -1.29 -25.67 -35.67
N ALA A 56 -0.58 -26.78 -35.62
CA ALA A 56 -0.10 -27.39 -34.38
C ALA A 56 0.91 -26.51 -33.64
N THR A 57 1.85 -25.88 -34.32
CA THR A 57 2.83 -24.97 -33.71
C THR A 57 2.15 -23.70 -33.19
N LEU A 58 1.25 -23.13 -33.97
CA LEU A 58 0.46 -21.96 -33.57
C LEU A 58 -0.32 -22.26 -32.29
N GLN A 59 -1.02 -23.39 -32.23
CA GLN A 59 -1.80 -23.80 -31.07
C GLN A 59 -0.89 -23.95 -29.81
N THR A 60 0.24 -24.64 -29.93
CA THR A 60 1.17 -24.85 -28.82
C THR A 60 1.71 -23.52 -28.28
N ARG A 61 2.14 -22.61 -29.17
CA ARG A 61 2.66 -21.30 -28.77
C ARG A 61 1.59 -20.40 -28.15
N SER A 62 0.37 -20.40 -28.70
CA SER A 62 -0.76 -19.66 -28.13
C SER A 62 -1.12 -20.15 -26.74
N GLN A 63 -1.13 -21.47 -26.50
CA GLN A 63 -1.39 -22.04 -25.17
C GLN A 63 -0.30 -21.67 -24.17
N ALA A 64 0.98 -21.72 -24.58
CA ALA A 64 2.10 -21.33 -23.74
C ALA A 64 2.02 -19.84 -23.36
N LEU A 65 1.73 -18.96 -24.33
CA LEU A 65 1.55 -17.53 -24.10
C LEU A 65 0.38 -17.26 -23.15
N GLN A 66 -0.75 -17.91 -23.34
CA GLN A 66 -1.91 -17.80 -22.45
C GLN A 66 -1.60 -18.24 -21.02
N THR A 67 -0.87 -19.34 -20.85
CA THR A 67 -0.44 -19.83 -19.53
C THR A 67 0.47 -18.81 -18.85
N ARG A 68 1.44 -18.26 -19.59
CA ARG A 68 2.36 -17.23 -19.09
C ARG A 68 1.65 -15.95 -18.70
N PHE A 69 0.70 -15.50 -19.53
CA PHE A 69 -0.12 -14.33 -19.25
C PHE A 69 -0.95 -14.50 -17.96
N THR A 70 -1.58 -15.67 -17.80
CA THR A 70 -2.36 -15.99 -16.59
C THR A 70 -1.47 -15.98 -15.34
N ALA A 71 -0.28 -16.58 -15.42
CA ALA A 71 0.68 -16.56 -14.31
C ALA A 71 1.15 -15.14 -13.98
N PHE A 72 1.40 -14.31 -14.99
CA PHE A 72 1.74 -12.90 -14.80
C PHE A 72 0.61 -12.12 -14.12
N GLN A 73 -0.64 -12.30 -14.54
CA GLN A 73 -1.79 -11.66 -13.90
C GLN A 73 -1.90 -12.03 -12.42
N GLN A 74 -1.69 -13.31 -12.07
CA GLN A 74 -1.69 -13.78 -10.68
C GLN A 74 -0.57 -13.13 -9.86
N LYS A 75 0.63 -13.05 -10.44
CA LYS A 75 1.79 -12.39 -9.82
C LYS A 75 1.52 -10.89 -9.59
N ALA A 76 1.00 -10.20 -10.60
CA ALA A 76 0.67 -8.77 -10.50
C ALA A 76 -0.39 -8.50 -9.42
N ALA A 77 -1.47 -9.30 -9.39
CA ALA A 77 -2.51 -9.21 -8.37
C ALA A 77 -1.99 -9.49 -6.95
N LEU A 78 -1.05 -10.43 -6.80
CA LEU A 78 -0.39 -10.69 -5.52
C LEU A 78 0.44 -9.48 -5.07
N ARG A 79 1.27 -8.92 -5.97
CA ARG A 79 2.08 -7.72 -5.68
C ARG A 79 1.23 -6.52 -5.28
N GLU A 80 0.09 -6.33 -5.92
CA GLU A 80 -0.86 -5.29 -5.54
C GLU A 80 -1.38 -5.48 -4.10
N LYS A 81 -1.76 -6.69 -3.73
CA LYS A 81 -2.18 -7.03 -2.36
C LYS A 81 -1.06 -6.81 -1.34
N GLU A 82 0.17 -7.16 -1.69
CA GLU A 82 1.34 -6.94 -0.83
C GLU A 82 1.61 -5.45 -0.60
N VAL A 83 1.47 -4.62 -1.64
CA VAL A 83 1.57 -3.15 -1.52
C VAL A 83 0.47 -2.61 -0.59
N GLN A 84 -0.78 -3.04 -0.76
CA GLN A 84 -1.90 -2.62 0.09
C GLN A 84 -1.69 -3.04 1.55
N ALA A 85 -1.27 -4.28 1.78
CA ALA A 85 -0.96 -4.78 3.13
C ALA A 85 0.19 -4.00 3.78
N THR A 86 1.22 -3.66 3.01
CA THR A 86 2.35 -2.85 3.46
C THR A 86 1.89 -1.47 3.91
N GLN A 87 1.08 -0.80 3.08
CA GLN A 87 0.52 0.52 3.41
C GLN A 87 -0.32 0.47 4.68
N GLN A 88 -1.23 -0.50 4.77
CA GLN A 88 -2.09 -0.65 5.95
C GLN A 88 -1.28 -0.87 7.23
N LYS A 89 -0.26 -1.72 7.17
CA LYS A 89 0.64 -1.99 8.31
C LYS A 89 1.42 -0.74 8.72
N ALA A 90 1.92 0.03 7.76
CA ALA A 90 2.62 1.28 8.03
C ALA A 90 1.69 2.33 8.68
N LEU A 91 0.47 2.51 8.17
CA LEU A 91 -0.52 3.41 8.77
C LEU A 91 -0.94 2.96 10.18
N ASN A 92 -1.15 1.66 10.39
CA ASN A 92 -1.45 1.10 11.70
C ASN A 92 -0.31 1.36 12.70
N ARG A 93 0.95 1.32 12.25
CA ARG A 93 2.10 1.63 13.10
C ARG A 93 2.08 3.09 13.56
N ILE A 94 1.73 4.03 12.68
CA ILE A 94 1.59 5.45 13.05
C ILE A 94 0.39 5.63 14.01
N ALA A 95 -0.73 4.98 13.74
CA ALA A 95 -1.93 5.06 14.58
C ALA A 95 -1.65 4.58 16.02
N GLN A 96 -0.81 3.55 16.21
CA GLN A 96 -0.37 3.09 17.52
C GLN A 96 0.42 4.15 18.31
N GLU A 97 1.18 5.00 17.62
CA GLU A 97 1.88 6.12 18.25
C GLU A 97 0.94 7.31 18.52
N LEU A 98 -0.09 7.47 17.70
CA LEU A 98 -1.06 8.54 17.85
C LEU A 98 -2.07 8.29 18.99
N ASP A 99 -2.44 7.03 19.29
CA ASP A 99 -3.40 6.69 20.36
C ASP A 99 -3.01 7.28 21.72
N PRO A 100 -1.79 7.08 22.25
CA PRO A 100 -1.40 7.68 23.52
C PRO A 100 -1.35 9.22 23.48
N ILE A 101 -1.04 9.82 22.32
CA ILE A 101 -1.07 11.26 22.11
C ILE A 101 -2.51 11.78 22.25
N ALA A 102 -3.46 11.12 21.58
CA ALA A 102 -4.88 11.47 21.68
C ALA A 102 -5.40 11.40 23.12
N ARG A 103 -5.02 10.37 23.88
CA ARG A 103 -5.34 10.23 25.31
C ARG A 103 -4.71 11.32 26.15
N GLN A 104 -3.46 11.68 25.88
CA GLN A 104 -2.79 12.78 26.58
C GLN A 104 -3.48 14.11 26.32
N LEU A 105 -3.78 14.44 25.06
CA LEU A 105 -4.53 15.66 24.70
C LEU A 105 -5.93 15.69 25.32
N TYR A 106 -6.63 14.55 25.31
CA TYR A 106 -7.94 14.41 25.99
C TYR A 106 -7.85 14.81 27.46
N THR A 107 -6.82 14.35 28.17
CA THR A 107 -6.62 14.64 29.59
C THR A 107 -6.17 16.10 29.82
N GLN A 108 -5.20 16.58 29.04
CA GLN A 108 -4.65 17.95 29.17
C GLN A 108 -5.72 19.04 28.95
N HIS A 109 -6.57 18.84 27.94
CA HIS A 109 -7.68 19.76 27.64
C HIS A 109 -8.92 19.48 28.44
N ARG A 110 -8.89 18.55 29.42
CA ARG A 110 -10.03 18.18 30.28
C ARG A 110 -11.31 17.91 29.47
N CYS A 111 -11.15 17.22 28.34
CA CYS A 111 -12.27 16.92 27.47
C CYS A 111 -13.22 15.93 28.13
N SER A 112 -14.53 16.12 27.96
CA SER A 112 -15.53 15.09 28.31
C SER A 112 -15.67 14.01 27.26
N VAL A 113 -15.32 14.34 25.99
CA VAL A 113 -15.36 13.43 24.84
C VAL A 113 -14.32 13.88 23.80
N MET A 114 -13.69 12.94 23.12
CA MET A 114 -12.86 13.20 21.94
C MET A 114 -13.59 12.65 20.71
N LEU A 115 -13.92 13.51 19.77
CA LEU A 115 -14.63 13.15 18.54
C LEU A 115 -13.64 13.11 17.36
N ASN A 116 -13.90 12.21 16.41
CA ASN A 116 -13.24 12.29 15.10
C ASN A 116 -13.79 13.52 14.35
N LYS A 117 -12.91 14.40 13.92
CA LYS A 117 -13.25 15.61 13.17
C LYS A 117 -14.09 15.31 11.93
N ASN A 118 -13.83 14.20 11.25
CA ASN A 118 -14.53 13.79 10.03
C ASN A 118 -16.03 13.45 10.29
N ALA A 119 -16.42 13.21 11.54
CA ALA A 119 -17.81 12.95 11.92
C ALA A 119 -18.55 14.22 12.39
N VAL A 120 -17.89 15.39 12.36
CA VAL A 120 -18.43 16.66 12.86
C VAL A 120 -18.65 17.63 11.71
N LEU A 121 -19.90 18.04 11.48
CA LEU A 121 -20.26 18.94 10.39
C LEU A 121 -19.75 20.38 10.62
N ILE A 122 -19.90 20.90 11.81
CA ILE A 122 -19.50 22.27 12.19
C ILE A 122 -18.93 22.24 13.60
N SER A 123 -17.81 22.92 13.80
CA SER A 123 -17.19 23.07 15.11
C SER A 123 -16.39 24.35 15.18
N SER A 124 -16.14 24.84 16.40
CA SER A 124 -15.20 25.93 16.61
C SER A 124 -13.77 25.46 16.32
N PRO A 125 -12.94 26.28 15.64
CA PRO A 125 -11.53 25.99 15.44
C PRO A 125 -10.76 25.70 16.73
N ALA A 126 -11.13 26.33 17.85
CA ALA A 126 -10.53 26.11 19.16
C ALA A 126 -10.74 24.68 19.71
N MET A 127 -11.67 23.91 19.14
CA MET A 127 -11.90 22.52 19.53
C MET A 127 -11.01 21.52 18.76
N ASP A 128 -10.28 21.99 17.74
CA ASP A 128 -9.46 21.14 16.89
C ASP A 128 -8.05 21.00 17.48
N LEU A 129 -7.72 19.79 17.92
CA LEU A 129 -6.42 19.44 18.50
C LEU A 129 -5.48 18.77 17.49
N THR A 130 -5.83 18.75 16.20
CA THR A 130 -5.07 18.04 15.17
C THR A 130 -3.65 18.57 15.02
N ALA A 131 -3.46 19.90 14.99
CA ALA A 131 -2.13 20.50 14.87
C ALA A 131 -1.23 20.20 16.08
N GLU A 132 -1.81 20.18 17.28
CA GLU A 132 -1.07 19.81 18.50
C GLU A 132 -0.69 18.34 18.50
N ALA A 133 -1.60 17.45 18.04
CA ALA A 133 -1.31 16.04 17.85
C ALA A 133 -0.18 15.80 16.83
N VAL A 134 -0.15 16.54 15.71
CA VAL A 134 0.95 16.51 14.73
C VAL A 134 2.27 16.89 15.38
N THR A 135 2.30 17.97 16.16
CA THR A 135 3.50 18.42 16.86
C THR A 135 4.04 17.35 17.81
N MET A 136 3.15 16.75 18.61
CA MET A 136 3.52 15.68 19.54
C MET A 136 3.98 14.41 18.81
N LEU A 137 3.31 14.05 17.70
CA LEU A 137 3.67 12.89 16.89
C LEU A 137 5.06 13.07 16.26
N ASN A 138 5.37 14.26 15.74
CA ASN A 138 6.68 14.60 15.18
C ASN A 138 7.82 14.52 16.23
N GLY A 139 7.50 14.84 17.49
CA GLY A 139 8.45 14.66 18.61
C GLY A 139 8.65 13.20 19.03
N ARG A 140 7.70 12.32 18.71
CA ARG A 140 7.70 10.92 19.16
C ARG A 140 8.26 9.94 18.12
N ILE A 141 7.88 10.13 16.86
CA ILE A 141 8.34 9.29 15.75
C ILE A 141 8.44 10.11 14.46
N GLN A 142 9.57 9.99 13.76
CA GLN A 142 9.79 10.67 12.48
C GLN A 142 9.90 9.70 11.32
N GLN A 143 10.39 8.47 11.58
CA GLN A 143 10.57 7.42 10.59
C GLN A 143 10.64 6.04 11.28
N PHE A 144 10.40 4.99 10.50
CA PHE A 144 10.65 3.60 10.90
C PHE A 144 10.91 2.75 9.65
N ALA A 145 11.69 1.67 9.81
CA ALA A 145 11.98 0.77 8.71
C ALA A 145 10.77 -0.12 8.38
N PHE A 146 10.44 -0.22 7.11
CA PHE A 146 9.49 -1.20 6.58
C PHE A 146 9.77 -1.46 5.09
N ASP A 147 9.44 -2.66 4.64
CA ASP A 147 9.60 -3.13 3.28
C ASP A 147 8.30 -3.78 2.79
N LEU A 148 8.26 -4.17 1.51
CA LEU A 148 7.12 -4.84 0.93
C LEU A 148 6.77 -6.12 1.71
N GLU A 149 5.54 -6.24 2.17
CA GLU A 149 5.04 -7.45 2.83
C GLU A 149 5.07 -8.63 1.86
N ASN A 150 5.40 -9.81 2.37
CA ASN A 150 5.36 -11.05 1.61
C ASN A 150 4.17 -11.90 2.09
N LEU A 151 3.10 -11.91 1.29
CA LEU A 151 1.89 -12.67 1.61
C LEU A 151 2.00 -14.16 1.28
N GLN A 152 2.97 -14.57 0.47
CA GLN A 152 3.18 -16.00 0.16
C GLN A 152 3.65 -16.79 1.38
N THR A 153 4.44 -16.18 2.26
CA THR A 153 4.96 -16.83 3.46
C THR A 153 3.91 -16.97 4.57
N GLN A 154 2.80 -16.23 4.51
CA GLN A 154 1.75 -16.27 5.52
C GLN A 154 0.75 -17.41 5.31
N VAL A 155 0.77 -18.11 4.17
CA VAL A 155 -0.11 -19.22 3.82
C VAL A 155 0.51 -20.60 4.14
N ALA A 156 1.59 -20.66 4.93
CA ALA A 156 2.11 -21.95 5.38
C ALA A 156 1.06 -22.63 6.28
N PRO A 157 0.54 -23.84 5.93
CA PRO A 157 -0.45 -24.51 6.76
C PRO A 157 0.17 -24.84 8.11
N ALA A 158 -0.57 -24.51 9.18
CA ALA A 158 -0.26 -25.03 10.50
C ALA A 158 -0.18 -26.56 10.41
N ARG A 159 1.02 -27.12 10.51
CA ARG A 159 1.20 -28.57 10.64
C ARG A 159 0.49 -28.98 11.93
N ARG A 160 -0.54 -29.83 11.76
CA ARG A 160 -1.16 -30.57 12.85
C ARG A 160 -0.18 -31.62 13.37
#